data_87f6be6562ada62aab42daeacb966c90
#
_entry.id   87f6be6562ada62aab42daeacb966c90
#
_cell.length_a   1.000
_cell.length_b   1.000
_cell.length_c   1.000
_cell.angle_alpha   90.00
_cell.angle_beta   90.00
_cell.angle_gamma   90.00
#
_symmetry.space_group_name_H-M   'P 1'
#
loop_
_entity.id
_entity.type
_entity.pdbx_description
1 polymer ?
#
loop_
_entity_poly.entity_id
_entity_poly.type
_entity_poly.pdbx_seq_one_letter_code
_entity_poly.pdbx_strand_id
1 'polypeptide(L)'
;MVKPVSMYRVVQAVAPGKLELSQRPLTDPPEGHVRIRVEACGVCHSDAATVEGIFPIEWPRVPGHEAVGRIDALGANVRGWIVGQRVGVGFLGGSCGYCRYCRDGALVSCENQANTGIQHDGGYAEVMIARASGLMSVPDGLDSVAAAPLLCAGLTTFSALRNSAAKAGDLVAILGIGGLGHLAVQYARRLGFEVVAIGRGADKAELARTLGAHHYIDSAASNSGDALLALGGAKVVVATASGGKAAVDTVKGLLRRGELIVLGATDEPMSLSSYDLLFSSRSVIGALTGTPAVGDQTLKFSVLTDVAAMVETMPLERAPEAYAKMMSGKARFRMVLTMT
;
A
#
# COMPACT_ATOMS: atom_id res chain seq x y z
N MET A 1 15.63 34.27 -27.99
CA MET A 1 15.85 34.11 -26.52
C MET A 1 15.20 32.79 -26.10
N VAL A 2 16.00 31.82 -25.63
CA VAL A 2 15.51 30.55 -25.10
C VAL A 2 14.81 30.91 -23.78
N LYS A 3 13.50 30.56 -23.65
CA LYS A 3 12.79 30.75 -22.38
C LYS A 3 13.52 29.94 -21.30
N PRO A 4 13.75 30.49 -20.09
CA PRO A 4 14.34 29.73 -19.00
C PRO A 4 13.45 28.51 -18.72
N VAL A 5 14.05 27.32 -18.67
CA VAL A 5 13.34 26.07 -18.34
C VAL A 5 12.96 26.16 -16.86
N SER A 6 11.68 26.06 -16.55
CA SER A 6 11.20 25.98 -15.17
C SER A 6 11.71 24.72 -14.51
N MET A 7 12.23 24.83 -13.27
CA MET A 7 12.78 23.72 -12.49
C MET A 7 11.83 23.39 -11.33
N TYR A 8 11.87 22.14 -10.87
CA TYR A 8 11.12 21.68 -9.69
C TYR A 8 12.00 20.78 -8.79
N ARG A 9 11.70 20.73 -7.51
CA ARG A 9 12.47 19.98 -6.51
C ARG A 9 12.04 18.52 -6.50
N VAL A 10 13.05 17.63 -6.31
CA VAL A 10 12.88 16.19 -6.14
C VAL A 10 13.82 15.69 -5.05
N VAL A 11 13.44 14.62 -4.36
CA VAL A 11 14.38 13.79 -3.61
C VAL A 11 14.55 12.48 -4.36
N GLN A 12 15.78 12.18 -4.76
CA GLN A 12 16.11 11.04 -5.60
C GLN A 12 17.14 10.13 -4.94
N ALA A 13 17.02 8.84 -5.14
CA ALA A 13 18.08 7.88 -4.83
C ALA A 13 19.17 7.99 -5.91
N VAL A 14 20.41 8.17 -5.49
CA VAL A 14 21.59 8.30 -6.38
C VAL A 14 22.54 7.12 -6.28
N ALA A 15 22.42 6.35 -5.22
CA ALA A 15 23.15 5.11 -4.93
C ALA A 15 22.37 4.35 -3.82
N PRO A 16 22.66 3.08 -3.55
CA PRO A 16 22.03 2.34 -2.46
C PRO A 16 22.12 3.08 -1.13
N GLY A 17 20.99 3.28 -0.46
CA GLY A 17 20.87 3.98 0.82
C GLY A 17 21.06 5.49 0.77
N LYS A 18 21.25 6.09 -0.43
CA LYS A 18 21.60 7.51 -0.56
C LYS A 18 20.49 8.30 -1.26
N LEU A 19 19.73 9.06 -0.48
CA LEU A 19 18.73 10.03 -0.96
C LEU A 19 19.30 11.44 -0.98
N GLU A 20 19.11 12.17 -2.07
CA GLU A 20 19.58 13.56 -2.24
C GLU A 20 18.46 14.45 -2.77
N LEU A 21 18.36 15.66 -2.20
CA LEU A 21 17.54 16.75 -2.77
C LEU A 21 18.20 17.28 -4.03
N SER A 22 17.43 17.41 -5.10
CA SER A 22 17.91 17.87 -6.40
C SER A 22 16.83 18.69 -7.11
N GLN A 23 17.14 19.19 -8.28
CA GLN A 23 16.20 19.88 -9.17
C GLN A 23 16.18 19.23 -10.55
N ARG A 24 15.01 19.16 -11.16
CA ARG A 24 14.82 18.65 -12.50
C ARG A 24 14.06 19.64 -13.38
N PRO A 25 14.32 19.65 -14.71
CA PRO A 25 13.59 20.53 -15.61
C PRO A 25 12.13 20.07 -15.75
N LEU A 26 11.22 21.04 -15.77
CA LEU A 26 9.81 20.79 -16.06
C LEU A 26 9.67 20.43 -17.55
N THR A 27 9.12 19.26 -17.83
CA THR A 27 8.88 18.76 -19.20
C THR A 27 7.39 18.55 -19.44
N ASP A 28 6.97 18.57 -20.70
CA ASP A 28 5.62 18.19 -21.06
C ASP A 28 5.44 16.68 -20.97
N PRO A 29 4.23 16.20 -20.60
CA PRO A 29 3.98 14.78 -20.49
C PRO A 29 3.94 14.13 -21.88
N PRO A 30 4.58 12.95 -22.05
CA PRO A 30 4.52 12.22 -23.30
C PRO A 30 3.11 11.68 -23.58
N GLU A 31 2.91 11.11 -24.76
CA GLU A 31 1.63 10.49 -25.15
C GLU A 31 1.13 9.48 -24.11
N GLY A 32 -0.17 9.53 -23.80
CA GLY A 32 -0.81 8.65 -22.82
C GLY A 32 -0.45 8.93 -21.35
N HIS A 33 0.31 9.99 -21.08
CA HIS A 33 0.73 10.39 -19.73
C HIS A 33 0.14 11.74 -19.34
N VAL A 34 0.10 11.99 -18.04
CA VAL A 34 -0.25 13.27 -17.46
C VAL A 34 0.91 13.79 -16.63
N ARG A 35 1.00 15.10 -16.47
CA ARG A 35 1.87 15.75 -15.50
C ARG A 35 1.02 16.15 -14.28
N ILE A 36 1.53 15.84 -13.08
CA ILE A 36 0.83 16.04 -11.82
C ILE A 36 1.66 16.98 -10.94
N ARG A 37 1.05 18.07 -10.45
CA ARG A 37 1.55 18.82 -9.31
C ARG A 37 1.25 18.03 -8.06
N VAL A 38 2.30 17.47 -7.44
CA VAL A 38 2.16 16.64 -6.24
C VAL A 38 1.87 17.53 -5.04
N GLU A 39 0.88 17.18 -4.27
CA GLU A 39 0.50 17.85 -3.01
C GLU A 39 1.03 17.07 -1.79
N ALA A 40 1.00 15.74 -1.86
CA ALA A 40 1.49 14.85 -0.82
C ALA A 40 1.95 13.51 -1.40
N CYS A 41 2.94 12.88 -0.74
CA CYS A 41 3.36 11.51 -1.08
C CYS A 41 3.65 10.71 0.20
N GLY A 42 2.99 9.57 0.36
CA GLY A 42 3.27 8.66 1.46
C GLY A 42 4.63 7.98 1.31
N VAL A 43 5.20 7.59 2.44
CA VAL A 43 6.47 6.84 2.54
C VAL A 43 6.17 5.41 2.92
N CYS A 44 6.53 4.47 2.05
CA CYS A 44 6.23 3.06 2.19
C CYS A 44 7.50 2.22 2.33
N HIS A 45 7.39 1.07 3.01
CA HIS A 45 8.51 0.13 3.11
C HIS A 45 8.97 -0.38 1.73
N SER A 46 8.06 -0.47 0.76
CA SER A 46 8.38 -0.87 -0.61
C SER A 46 9.25 0.15 -1.37
N ASP A 47 9.40 1.39 -0.87
CA ASP A 47 10.34 2.36 -1.43
C ASP A 47 11.80 1.92 -1.24
N ALA A 48 12.05 0.98 -0.31
CA ALA A 48 13.35 0.35 -0.13
C ALA A 48 13.83 -0.38 -1.41
N ALA A 49 12.89 -0.82 -2.26
CA ALA A 49 13.25 -1.40 -3.56
C ALA A 49 14.14 -0.45 -4.39
N THR A 50 13.82 0.84 -4.33
CA THR A 50 14.57 1.91 -5.02
C THR A 50 15.69 2.47 -4.15
N VAL A 51 15.39 2.79 -2.88
CA VAL A 51 16.36 3.46 -2.01
C VAL A 51 17.55 2.56 -1.70
N GLU A 52 17.31 1.27 -1.42
CA GLU A 52 18.38 0.31 -1.11
C GLU A 52 18.91 -0.44 -2.36
N GLY A 53 18.27 -0.26 -3.52
CA GLY A 53 18.67 -0.96 -4.74
C GLY A 53 18.43 -2.46 -4.70
N ILE A 54 17.33 -2.90 -4.07
CA ILE A 54 16.98 -4.33 -3.95
C ILE A 54 16.71 -4.95 -5.33
N PHE A 55 16.15 -4.16 -6.25
CA PHE A 55 15.98 -4.54 -7.65
C PHE A 55 16.95 -3.76 -8.54
N PRO A 56 17.23 -4.21 -9.77
CA PRO A 56 17.99 -3.43 -10.73
C PRO A 56 17.34 -2.06 -10.98
N ILE A 57 18.02 -0.99 -10.61
CA ILE A 57 17.55 0.40 -10.72
C ILE A 57 18.52 1.20 -11.59
N GLU A 58 17.97 1.99 -12.49
CA GLU A 58 18.71 3.04 -13.19
C GLU A 58 18.72 4.30 -12.35
N TRP A 59 19.84 4.60 -11.73
CA TRP A 59 20.01 5.83 -10.94
C TRP A 59 20.44 7.03 -11.80
N PRO A 60 20.03 8.26 -11.44
CA PRO A 60 19.20 8.61 -10.28
C PRO A 60 17.71 8.30 -10.50
N ARG A 61 17.01 7.81 -9.46
CA ARG A 61 15.59 7.48 -9.46
C ARG A 61 14.86 8.19 -8.32
N VAL A 62 13.71 8.79 -8.61
CA VAL A 62 12.81 9.37 -7.60
C VAL A 62 11.89 8.26 -7.04
N PRO A 63 11.96 7.92 -5.74
CA PRO A 63 11.05 6.96 -5.14
C PRO A 63 9.66 7.55 -4.86
N GLY A 64 8.77 6.75 -4.22
CA GLY A 64 7.46 7.17 -3.79
C GLY A 64 6.33 6.75 -4.72
N HIS A 65 5.43 5.92 -4.20
CA HIS A 65 4.29 5.36 -4.95
C HIS A 65 2.95 5.56 -4.22
N GLU A 66 2.84 6.61 -3.43
CA GLU A 66 1.61 7.02 -2.74
C GLU A 66 1.38 8.52 -3.01
N ALA A 67 1.49 8.93 -4.28
CA ALA A 67 1.43 10.35 -4.64
C ALA A 67 0.00 10.81 -4.90
N VAL A 68 -0.36 11.94 -4.30
CA VAL A 68 -1.62 12.66 -4.53
C VAL A 68 -1.31 14.05 -5.05
N GLY A 69 -2.04 14.50 -6.05
CA GLY A 69 -1.86 15.85 -6.60
C GLY A 69 -2.91 16.20 -7.63
N ARG A 70 -2.63 17.27 -8.39
CA ARG A 70 -3.52 17.76 -9.45
C ARG A 70 -2.83 17.67 -10.81
N ILE A 71 -3.59 17.22 -11.80
CA ILE A 71 -3.14 17.24 -13.19
C ILE A 71 -2.94 18.70 -13.62
N ASP A 72 -1.75 19.04 -14.08
CA ASP A 72 -1.46 20.38 -14.62
C ASP A 72 -1.19 20.37 -16.13
N ALA A 73 -0.95 19.19 -16.73
CA ALA A 73 -0.84 19.04 -18.18
C ALA A 73 -1.24 17.61 -18.62
N LEU A 74 -1.79 17.50 -19.82
CA LEU A 74 -2.14 16.25 -20.48
C LEU A 74 -1.26 16.03 -21.71
N GLY A 75 -0.70 14.84 -21.83
CA GLY A 75 -0.07 14.38 -23.05
C GLY A 75 -1.09 14.05 -24.14
N ALA A 76 -0.61 13.86 -25.37
CA ALA A 76 -1.45 13.46 -26.48
C ALA A 76 -2.20 12.14 -26.16
N ASN A 77 -3.39 11.98 -26.72
CA ASN A 77 -4.25 10.79 -26.60
C ASN A 77 -4.71 10.43 -25.17
N VAL A 78 -4.50 11.27 -24.17
CA VAL A 78 -5.11 11.10 -22.83
C VAL A 78 -6.62 11.32 -22.93
N ARG A 79 -7.41 10.38 -22.39
CA ARG A 79 -8.88 10.45 -22.32
C ARG A 79 -9.35 10.17 -20.90
N GLY A 80 -10.49 10.75 -20.55
CA GLY A 80 -11.15 10.54 -19.24
C GLY A 80 -10.56 11.34 -18.08
N TRP A 81 -9.56 12.19 -18.33
CA TRP A 81 -8.92 13.06 -17.35
C TRP A 81 -8.90 14.50 -17.84
N ILE A 82 -8.97 15.45 -16.92
CA ILE A 82 -8.93 16.88 -17.22
C ILE A 82 -7.89 17.60 -16.34
N VAL A 83 -7.37 18.72 -16.83
CA VAL A 83 -6.48 19.61 -16.07
C VAL A 83 -7.23 20.15 -14.84
N GLY A 84 -6.54 20.20 -13.70
CA GLY A 84 -7.11 20.58 -12.40
C GLY A 84 -7.71 19.42 -11.60
N GLN A 85 -7.99 18.28 -12.22
CA GLN A 85 -8.54 17.11 -11.52
C GLN A 85 -7.54 16.56 -10.50
N ARG A 86 -8.03 16.21 -9.29
CA ARG A 86 -7.22 15.56 -8.26
C ARG A 86 -7.12 14.07 -8.55
N VAL A 87 -5.89 13.58 -8.50
CA VAL A 87 -5.56 12.18 -8.80
C VAL A 87 -4.56 11.62 -7.81
N GLY A 88 -4.61 10.30 -7.66
CA GLY A 88 -3.63 9.51 -6.93
C GLY A 88 -2.87 8.58 -7.87
N VAL A 89 -1.61 8.30 -7.53
CA VAL A 89 -0.75 7.34 -8.21
C VAL A 89 -0.25 6.33 -7.19
N GLY A 90 -0.60 5.05 -7.40
CA GLY A 90 -0.19 3.94 -6.54
C GLY A 90 1.03 3.21 -7.07
N PHE A 91 1.32 2.05 -6.46
CA PHE A 91 2.45 1.20 -6.83
C PHE A 91 2.41 0.75 -8.29
N LEU A 92 1.23 0.37 -8.80
CA LEU A 92 1.04 0.04 -10.21
C LEU A 92 0.87 1.33 -11.02
N GLY A 93 1.94 1.77 -11.67
CA GLY A 93 1.94 2.96 -12.52
C GLY A 93 1.23 2.77 -13.87
N GLY A 94 0.44 1.71 -14.01
CA GLY A 94 -0.34 1.40 -15.21
C GLY A 94 -0.10 -0.02 -15.74
N SER A 95 -0.92 -0.44 -16.69
CA SER A 95 -0.84 -1.73 -17.35
C SER A 95 -0.70 -1.56 -18.86
N CYS A 96 -0.16 -2.58 -19.57
CA CYS A 96 0.08 -2.48 -21.01
C CYS A 96 -1.20 -2.69 -21.86
N GLY A 97 -2.24 -3.31 -21.31
CA GLY A 97 -3.52 -3.56 -21.97
C GLY A 97 -3.53 -4.73 -22.96
N TYR A 98 -2.39 -5.30 -23.36
CA TYR A 98 -2.32 -6.32 -24.43
C TYR A 98 -1.69 -7.66 -24.03
N CYS A 99 -0.95 -7.74 -22.92
CA CYS A 99 -0.40 -9.03 -22.47
C CYS A 99 -1.53 -9.99 -22.02
N ARG A 100 -1.21 -11.26 -21.87
CA ARG A 100 -2.16 -12.29 -21.47
C ARG A 100 -2.97 -11.90 -20.26
N TYR A 101 -2.31 -11.45 -19.19
CA TYR A 101 -2.96 -11.09 -17.94
C TYR A 101 -3.86 -9.85 -18.06
N CYS A 102 -3.44 -8.84 -18.83
CA CYS A 102 -4.29 -7.66 -19.07
C CYS A 102 -5.56 -8.03 -19.85
N ARG A 103 -5.45 -8.93 -20.83
CA ARG A 103 -6.59 -9.40 -21.63
C ARG A 103 -7.56 -10.27 -20.82
N ASP A 104 -7.08 -10.91 -19.75
CA ASP A 104 -7.86 -11.70 -18.79
C ASP A 104 -8.39 -10.84 -17.62
N GLY A 105 -8.16 -9.53 -17.63
CA GLY A 105 -8.60 -8.63 -16.57
C GLY A 105 -7.72 -8.62 -15.32
N ALA A 106 -6.67 -9.45 -15.26
CA ALA A 106 -5.74 -9.55 -14.14
C ALA A 106 -4.63 -8.49 -14.22
N LEU A 107 -5.00 -7.19 -14.19
CA LEU A 107 -4.08 -6.07 -14.43
C LEU A 107 -2.92 -6.00 -13.42
N VAL A 108 -3.14 -6.47 -12.19
CA VAL A 108 -2.09 -6.54 -11.15
C VAL A 108 -0.96 -7.48 -11.56
N SER A 109 -1.23 -8.46 -12.42
CA SER A 109 -0.26 -9.43 -12.92
C SER A 109 0.29 -9.06 -14.31
N CYS A 110 0.15 -7.81 -14.75
CA CYS A 110 0.65 -7.37 -16.05
C CYS A 110 2.15 -7.64 -16.19
N GLU A 111 2.56 -8.28 -17.29
CA GLU A 111 3.98 -8.62 -17.56
C GLU A 111 4.85 -7.37 -17.83
N ASN A 112 4.21 -6.28 -18.25
CA ASN A 112 4.87 -5.01 -18.56
C ASN A 112 4.43 -3.93 -17.56
N GLN A 113 4.43 -4.29 -16.27
CA GLN A 113 4.13 -3.32 -15.23
C GLN A 113 5.15 -2.21 -15.19
N ALA A 114 4.65 -1.00 -14.97
CA ALA A 114 5.45 0.17 -14.72
C ALA A 114 5.29 0.55 -13.24
N ASN A 115 6.08 -0.07 -12.34
CA ASN A 115 6.00 0.22 -10.93
C ASN A 115 6.52 1.63 -10.63
N THR A 116 5.67 2.44 -10.04
CA THR A 116 5.97 3.83 -9.67
C THR A 116 7.10 3.89 -8.66
N GLY A 117 8.06 4.75 -8.89
CA GLY A 117 9.25 4.90 -8.05
C GLY A 117 10.32 3.84 -8.30
N ILE A 118 10.10 2.84 -9.17
CA ILE A 118 11.05 1.78 -9.53
C ILE A 118 11.42 1.89 -11.00
N GLN A 119 10.53 1.52 -11.94
CA GLN A 119 10.77 1.66 -13.38
C GLN A 119 10.58 3.10 -13.87
N HIS A 120 9.75 3.88 -13.18
CA HIS A 120 9.50 5.30 -13.43
C HIS A 120 9.72 6.11 -12.17
N ASP A 121 10.00 7.40 -12.33
CA ASP A 121 10.09 8.33 -11.21
C ASP A 121 8.77 8.41 -10.45
N GLY A 122 8.88 8.46 -9.14
CA GLY A 122 7.77 8.50 -8.20
C GLY A 122 7.45 9.89 -7.66
N GLY A 123 6.75 9.90 -6.53
CA GLY A 123 6.14 11.08 -5.95
C GLY A 123 6.98 11.84 -4.92
N TYR A 124 8.25 11.49 -4.65
CA TYR A 124 9.13 12.32 -3.81
C TYR A 124 9.59 13.54 -4.62
N ALA A 125 8.65 14.29 -5.14
CA ALA A 125 8.86 15.39 -6.06
C ALA A 125 7.69 16.37 -6.03
N GLU A 126 7.94 17.64 -6.36
CA GLU A 126 6.87 18.63 -6.56
C GLU A 126 6.05 18.36 -7.84
N VAL A 127 6.65 17.65 -8.78
CA VAL A 127 6.00 17.29 -10.04
C VAL A 127 6.37 15.87 -10.43
N MET A 128 5.39 15.10 -10.90
CA MET A 128 5.63 13.78 -11.48
C MET A 128 4.90 13.62 -12.80
N ILE A 129 5.40 12.70 -13.63
CA ILE A 129 4.72 12.24 -14.84
C ILE A 129 4.22 10.83 -14.60
N ALA A 130 2.93 10.59 -14.87
CA ALA A 130 2.29 9.30 -14.66
C ALA A 130 1.46 8.88 -15.88
N ARG A 131 1.36 7.57 -16.13
CA ARG A 131 0.46 7.05 -17.16
C ARG A 131 -0.99 7.30 -16.77
N ALA A 132 -1.80 7.78 -17.70
CA ALA A 132 -3.23 8.03 -17.49
C ALA A 132 -3.99 6.77 -17.04
N SER A 133 -3.59 5.57 -17.48
CA SER A 133 -4.19 4.29 -17.09
C SER A 133 -3.87 3.84 -15.66
N GLY A 134 -2.89 4.45 -15.00
CA GLY A 134 -2.49 4.16 -13.63
C GLY A 134 -3.11 5.08 -12.59
N LEU A 135 -3.87 6.09 -13.01
CA LEU A 135 -4.42 7.10 -12.11
C LEU A 135 -5.65 6.60 -11.37
N MET A 136 -5.80 7.10 -10.16
CA MET A 136 -6.97 6.94 -9.30
C MET A 136 -7.61 8.30 -9.06
N SER A 137 -8.94 8.38 -9.08
CA SER A 137 -9.67 9.61 -8.78
C SER A 137 -9.75 9.83 -7.27
N VAL A 138 -9.22 10.95 -6.78
CA VAL A 138 -9.27 11.30 -5.36
C VAL A 138 -10.54 12.11 -5.09
N PRO A 139 -11.44 11.67 -4.17
CA PRO A 139 -12.63 12.42 -3.79
C PRO A 139 -12.31 13.80 -3.22
N ASP A 140 -13.11 14.81 -3.55
CA ASP A 140 -12.90 16.21 -3.12
C ASP A 140 -12.88 16.38 -1.60
N GLY A 141 -13.69 15.61 -0.88
CA GLY A 141 -13.76 15.65 0.59
C GLY A 141 -12.60 14.96 1.31
N LEU A 142 -11.65 14.33 0.60
CA LEU A 142 -10.52 13.65 1.19
C LEU A 142 -9.24 14.49 1.02
N ASP A 143 -8.64 14.89 2.14
CA ASP A 143 -7.37 15.64 2.16
C ASP A 143 -6.24 14.82 1.52
N SER A 144 -5.27 15.50 0.87
CA SER A 144 -4.19 14.84 0.12
C SER A 144 -3.23 14.07 1.02
N VAL A 145 -2.97 14.55 2.23
CA VAL A 145 -2.14 13.85 3.23
C VAL A 145 -2.85 12.59 3.72
N ALA A 146 -4.16 12.68 3.97
CA ALA A 146 -4.97 11.53 4.38
C ALA A 146 -5.14 10.51 3.25
N ALA A 147 -5.23 10.95 1.99
CA ALA A 147 -5.41 10.08 0.84
C ALA A 147 -4.13 9.31 0.47
N ALA A 148 -2.95 9.91 0.63
CA ALA A 148 -1.69 9.34 0.17
C ALA A 148 -1.45 7.88 0.66
N PRO A 149 -1.53 7.55 1.96
CA PRO A 149 -1.34 6.17 2.42
C PRO A 149 -2.41 5.19 1.94
N LEU A 150 -3.59 5.70 1.56
CA LEU A 150 -4.68 4.86 1.07
C LEU A 150 -4.42 4.34 -0.35
N LEU A 151 -3.49 4.94 -1.10
CA LEU A 151 -3.12 4.53 -2.46
C LEU A 151 -2.24 3.27 -2.49
N CYS A 152 -1.64 2.89 -1.35
CA CYS A 152 -0.86 1.67 -1.22
C CYS A 152 -1.38 0.81 -0.05
N ALA A 153 -1.13 1.20 1.20
CA ALA A 153 -1.53 0.42 2.37
C ALA A 153 -3.05 0.25 2.47
N GLY A 154 -3.82 1.29 2.18
CA GLY A 154 -5.27 1.24 2.11
C GLY A 154 -5.76 0.32 1.00
N LEU A 155 -5.32 0.56 -0.23
CA LEU A 155 -5.67 -0.22 -1.41
C LEU A 155 -5.35 -1.72 -1.23
N THR A 156 -4.15 -2.03 -0.76
CA THR A 156 -3.69 -3.41 -0.55
C THR A 156 -4.57 -4.15 0.46
N THR A 157 -4.83 -3.54 1.61
CA THR A 157 -5.61 -4.17 2.68
C THR A 157 -7.09 -4.27 2.35
N PHE A 158 -7.67 -3.22 1.76
CA PHE A 158 -9.06 -3.24 1.29
C PHE A 158 -9.27 -4.29 0.19
N SER A 159 -8.39 -4.33 -0.82
CA SER A 159 -8.44 -5.31 -1.91
C SER A 159 -8.36 -6.75 -1.38
N ALA A 160 -7.42 -7.03 -0.47
CA ALA A 160 -7.24 -8.34 0.12
C ALA A 160 -8.49 -8.79 0.89
N LEU A 161 -9.03 -7.94 1.77
CA LEU A 161 -10.22 -8.25 2.57
C LEU A 161 -11.47 -8.45 1.69
N ARG A 162 -11.69 -7.56 0.72
CA ARG A 162 -12.84 -7.61 -0.16
C ARG A 162 -12.87 -8.84 -1.05
N ASN A 163 -11.69 -9.32 -1.49
CA ASN A 163 -11.56 -10.48 -2.38
C ASN A 163 -11.34 -11.79 -1.63
N SER A 164 -11.33 -11.75 -0.29
CA SER A 164 -11.19 -12.94 0.55
C SER A 164 -12.46 -13.80 0.54
N ALA A 165 -12.35 -15.03 1.05
CA ALA A 165 -13.50 -15.91 1.24
C ALA A 165 -14.39 -15.53 2.44
N ALA A 166 -14.05 -14.48 3.21
CA ALA A 166 -14.83 -14.04 4.36
C ALA A 166 -16.12 -13.33 3.94
N LYS A 167 -17.16 -13.54 4.72
CA LYS A 167 -18.46 -12.86 4.61
C LYS A 167 -18.75 -12.09 5.90
N ALA A 168 -19.65 -11.11 5.83
CA ALA A 168 -20.08 -10.38 7.03
C ALA A 168 -20.50 -11.36 8.15
N GLY A 169 -19.98 -11.13 9.35
CA GLY A 169 -20.12 -12.02 10.52
C GLY A 169 -19.02 -13.07 10.68
N ASP A 170 -18.19 -13.35 9.66
CA ASP A 170 -17.05 -14.26 9.80
C ASP A 170 -15.94 -13.62 10.66
N LEU A 171 -15.23 -14.47 11.42
CA LEU A 171 -14.05 -14.06 12.17
C LEU A 171 -12.85 -13.91 11.22
N VAL A 172 -12.32 -12.67 11.17
CA VAL A 172 -11.16 -12.30 10.37
C VAL A 172 -10.05 -11.80 11.30
N ALA A 173 -8.87 -12.39 11.18
CA ALA A 173 -7.71 -12.00 11.96
C ALA A 173 -6.74 -11.15 11.15
N ILE A 174 -6.24 -10.07 11.76
CA ILE A 174 -5.21 -9.19 11.18
C ILE A 174 -3.92 -9.40 11.97
N LEU A 175 -2.93 -10.02 11.34
CA LEU A 175 -1.61 -10.24 11.93
C LEU A 175 -0.71 -9.04 11.65
N GLY A 176 -0.31 -8.36 12.72
CA GLY A 176 0.49 -7.15 12.70
C GLY A 176 -0.36 -5.87 12.71
N ILE A 177 -0.02 -4.94 13.64
CA ILE A 177 -0.66 -3.63 13.77
C ILE A 177 0.40 -2.56 13.48
N GLY A 178 0.67 -2.34 12.23
CA GLY A 178 1.63 -1.37 11.69
C GLY A 178 1.00 -0.56 10.56
N GLY A 179 1.82 -0.15 9.59
CA GLY A 179 1.41 0.70 8.46
C GLY A 179 0.26 0.15 7.61
N LEU A 180 0.16 -1.18 7.43
CA LEU A 180 -0.96 -1.86 6.76
C LEU A 180 -2.03 -2.26 7.79
N GLY A 181 -1.61 -2.88 8.90
CA GLY A 181 -2.52 -3.54 9.83
C GLY A 181 -3.50 -2.60 10.50
N HIS A 182 -3.12 -1.36 10.84
CA HIS A 182 -4.04 -0.39 11.44
C HIS A 182 -5.19 0.01 10.49
N LEU A 183 -4.95 -0.01 9.16
CA LEU A 183 -5.98 0.16 8.16
C LEU A 183 -6.79 -1.13 7.93
N ALA A 184 -6.11 -2.28 7.91
CA ALA A 184 -6.77 -3.57 7.75
C ALA A 184 -7.81 -3.85 8.84
N VAL A 185 -7.51 -3.52 10.12
CA VAL A 185 -8.45 -3.63 11.24
C VAL A 185 -9.69 -2.77 10.99
N GLN A 186 -9.51 -1.51 10.57
CA GLN A 186 -10.61 -0.61 10.29
C GLN A 186 -11.46 -1.11 9.12
N TYR A 187 -10.84 -1.48 7.98
CA TYR A 187 -11.57 -2.01 6.83
C TYR A 187 -12.32 -3.29 7.16
N ALA A 188 -11.67 -4.24 7.87
CA ALA A 188 -12.32 -5.48 8.28
C ALA A 188 -13.57 -5.20 9.13
N ARG A 189 -13.48 -4.27 10.08
CA ARG A 189 -14.63 -3.83 10.90
C ARG A 189 -15.75 -3.23 10.05
N ARG A 190 -15.40 -2.34 9.12
CA ARG A 190 -16.38 -1.65 8.25
C ARG A 190 -17.01 -2.56 7.19
N LEU A 191 -16.34 -3.66 6.84
CA LEU A 191 -16.89 -4.71 5.96
C LEU A 191 -17.83 -5.68 6.71
N GLY A 192 -18.02 -5.51 8.01
CA GLY A 192 -18.95 -6.30 8.81
C GLY A 192 -18.36 -7.61 9.35
N PHE A 193 -17.05 -7.76 9.43
CA PHE A 193 -16.40 -8.93 9.98
C PHE A 193 -16.28 -8.85 11.51
N GLU A 194 -16.22 -9.99 12.18
CA GLU A 194 -15.72 -10.09 13.54
C GLU A 194 -14.18 -10.05 13.48
N VAL A 195 -13.56 -9.03 14.10
CA VAL A 195 -12.14 -8.71 13.89
C VAL A 195 -11.30 -9.11 15.08
N VAL A 196 -10.28 -9.92 14.83
CA VAL A 196 -9.19 -10.21 15.77
C VAL A 196 -7.94 -9.46 15.30
N ALA A 197 -7.39 -8.60 16.13
CA ALA A 197 -6.07 -8.02 15.90
C ALA A 197 -5.00 -8.84 16.63
N ILE A 198 -3.95 -9.24 15.94
CA ILE A 198 -2.82 -10.00 16.48
C ILE A 198 -1.60 -9.08 16.47
N GLY A 199 -1.06 -8.78 17.65
CA GLY A 199 0.12 -7.95 17.83
C GLY A 199 1.12 -8.57 18.79
N ARG A 200 2.33 -8.04 18.84
CA ARG A 200 3.36 -8.45 19.78
C ARG A 200 3.37 -7.49 20.96
N GLY A 201 3.10 -8.00 22.15
CA GLY A 201 2.98 -7.24 23.40
C GLY A 201 1.56 -6.71 23.66
N ALA A 202 1.23 -6.46 24.92
CA ALA A 202 -0.09 -5.99 25.36
C ALA A 202 -0.34 -4.50 25.08
N ASP A 203 0.72 -3.72 24.82
CA ASP A 203 0.70 -2.27 24.63
C ASP A 203 -0.17 -1.79 23.45
N LYS A 204 -0.42 -2.66 22.47
CA LYS A 204 -1.24 -2.35 21.29
C LYS A 204 -2.72 -2.73 21.43
N ALA A 205 -3.10 -3.36 22.54
CA ALA A 205 -4.46 -3.89 22.70
C ALA A 205 -5.53 -2.78 22.70
N GLU A 206 -5.27 -1.67 23.40
CA GLU A 206 -6.20 -0.54 23.46
C GLU A 206 -6.35 0.13 22.09
N LEU A 207 -5.23 0.38 21.41
CA LEU A 207 -5.26 0.91 20.06
C LEU A 207 -6.01 -0.02 19.09
N ALA A 208 -5.79 -1.32 19.17
CA ALA A 208 -6.50 -2.28 18.31
C ALA A 208 -8.02 -2.20 18.50
N ARG A 209 -8.49 -2.07 19.73
CA ARG A 209 -9.92 -1.87 20.04
C ARG A 209 -10.44 -0.54 19.50
N THR A 210 -9.69 0.53 19.67
CA THR A 210 -10.03 1.87 19.12
C THR A 210 -10.17 1.83 17.60
N LEU A 211 -9.31 1.05 16.92
CA LEU A 211 -9.38 0.84 15.47
C LEU A 211 -10.55 -0.06 15.04
N GLY A 212 -11.23 -0.70 15.97
CA GLY A 212 -12.43 -1.52 15.71
C GLY A 212 -12.25 -3.03 15.87
N ALA A 213 -11.12 -3.51 16.41
CA ALA A 213 -10.97 -4.92 16.73
C ALA A 213 -11.89 -5.33 17.89
N HIS A 214 -12.56 -6.48 17.75
CA HIS A 214 -13.38 -7.07 18.81
C HIS A 214 -12.49 -7.82 19.81
N HIS A 215 -11.43 -8.46 19.30
CA HIS A 215 -10.51 -9.27 20.09
C HIS A 215 -9.06 -8.84 19.81
N TYR A 216 -8.21 -9.06 20.82
CA TYR A 216 -6.78 -8.87 20.69
C TYR A 216 -6.03 -10.11 21.15
N ILE A 217 -5.10 -10.58 20.37
CA ILE A 217 -4.18 -11.67 20.70
C ILE A 217 -2.77 -11.12 20.83
N ASP A 218 -2.16 -11.30 22.00
CA ASP A 218 -0.73 -11.03 22.19
C ASP A 218 0.09 -12.26 21.75
N SER A 219 0.74 -12.16 20.61
CA SER A 219 1.59 -13.22 20.05
C SER A 219 2.89 -13.46 20.83
N ALA A 220 3.24 -12.60 21.80
CA ALA A 220 4.35 -12.84 22.71
C ALA A 220 3.93 -13.71 23.92
N ALA A 221 2.66 -13.66 24.29
CA ALA A 221 2.13 -14.38 25.46
C ALA A 221 1.50 -15.75 25.09
N SER A 222 1.03 -15.91 23.84
CA SER A 222 0.35 -17.13 23.41
C SER A 222 0.62 -17.46 21.94
N ASN A 223 0.47 -18.75 21.58
CA ASN A 223 0.49 -19.14 20.18
C ASN A 223 -0.77 -18.60 19.47
N SER A 224 -0.59 -17.85 18.40
CA SER A 224 -1.68 -17.17 17.69
C SER A 224 -2.72 -18.14 17.12
N GLY A 225 -2.30 -19.30 16.63
CA GLY A 225 -3.21 -20.31 16.08
C GLY A 225 -4.08 -20.95 17.16
N ASP A 226 -3.51 -21.28 18.35
CA ASP A 226 -4.27 -21.83 19.46
C ASP A 226 -5.27 -20.82 20.01
N ALA A 227 -4.86 -19.56 20.13
CA ALA A 227 -5.73 -18.49 20.55
C ALA A 227 -6.89 -18.23 19.58
N LEU A 228 -6.64 -18.32 18.26
CA LEU A 228 -7.70 -18.24 17.23
C LEU A 228 -8.68 -19.42 17.35
N LEU A 229 -8.19 -20.65 17.59
CA LEU A 229 -9.06 -21.81 17.80
C LEU A 229 -9.94 -21.64 19.02
N ALA A 230 -9.43 -21.07 20.12
CA ALA A 230 -10.21 -20.77 21.32
C ALA A 230 -11.35 -19.77 21.06
N LEU A 231 -11.22 -18.91 20.05
CA LEU A 231 -12.27 -18.00 19.55
C LEU A 231 -13.22 -18.64 18.52
N GLY A 232 -13.06 -19.93 18.22
CA GLY A 232 -13.87 -20.65 17.24
C GLY A 232 -13.20 -20.83 15.87
N GLY A 233 -12.02 -20.25 15.66
CA GLY A 233 -11.24 -20.31 14.42
C GLY A 233 -11.56 -19.17 13.44
N ALA A 234 -10.53 -18.72 12.72
CA ALA A 234 -10.67 -17.63 11.75
C ALA A 234 -11.04 -18.15 10.35
N LYS A 235 -11.95 -17.45 9.66
CA LYS A 235 -12.23 -17.70 8.23
C LYS A 235 -11.09 -17.20 7.37
N VAL A 236 -10.52 -16.06 7.72
CA VAL A 236 -9.39 -15.44 7.01
C VAL A 236 -8.39 -14.88 8.02
N VAL A 237 -7.11 -15.07 7.75
CA VAL A 237 -6.01 -14.33 8.39
C VAL A 237 -5.34 -13.46 7.33
N VAL A 238 -5.23 -12.17 7.59
CA VAL A 238 -4.47 -11.23 6.76
C VAL A 238 -3.14 -10.93 7.45
N ALA A 239 -2.04 -11.45 6.90
CA ALA A 239 -0.70 -11.24 7.43
C ALA A 239 -0.09 -9.96 6.82
N THR A 240 -0.07 -8.88 7.60
CA THR A 240 0.50 -7.58 7.23
C THR A 240 1.92 -7.39 7.75
N ALA A 241 2.35 -8.22 8.70
CA ALA A 241 3.71 -8.23 9.23
C ALA A 241 4.62 -9.08 8.35
N SER A 242 5.92 -8.73 8.33
CA SER A 242 6.95 -9.38 7.51
C SER A 242 7.60 -10.61 8.18
N GLY A 243 6.91 -11.35 9.05
CA GLY A 243 7.43 -12.54 9.73
C GLY A 243 6.83 -13.84 9.18
N GLY A 244 7.61 -14.63 8.46
CA GLY A 244 7.17 -15.90 7.86
C GLY A 244 6.65 -16.88 8.91
N LYS A 245 7.41 -17.08 10.01
CA LYS A 245 6.99 -17.95 11.12
C LYS A 245 5.70 -17.49 11.79
N ALA A 246 5.57 -16.18 12.07
CA ALA A 246 4.38 -15.65 12.73
C ALA A 246 3.11 -15.86 11.88
N ALA A 247 3.23 -15.74 10.55
CA ALA A 247 2.13 -16.02 9.63
C ALA A 247 1.76 -17.51 9.63
N VAL A 248 2.75 -18.41 9.58
CA VAL A 248 2.54 -19.86 9.62
C VAL A 248 1.87 -20.30 10.93
N ASP A 249 2.27 -19.73 12.07
CA ASP A 249 1.68 -20.06 13.37
C ASP A 249 0.16 -19.79 13.42
N THR A 250 -0.38 -18.93 12.56
CA THR A 250 -1.83 -18.68 12.47
C THR A 250 -2.60 -19.73 11.67
N VAL A 251 -1.93 -20.52 10.81
CA VAL A 251 -2.61 -21.43 9.86
C VAL A 251 -3.44 -22.49 10.57
N LYS A 252 -2.94 -23.04 11.69
CA LYS A 252 -3.72 -24.00 12.48
C LYS A 252 -4.99 -23.40 13.08
N GLY A 253 -5.01 -22.09 13.30
CA GLY A 253 -6.17 -21.35 13.81
C GLY A 253 -7.23 -21.02 12.75
N LEU A 254 -6.98 -21.36 11.49
CA LEU A 254 -7.96 -21.21 10.42
C LEU A 254 -9.03 -22.31 10.48
N LEU A 255 -10.25 -21.94 10.16
CA LEU A 255 -11.34 -22.87 9.91
C LEU A 255 -11.03 -23.80 8.73
N ARG A 256 -11.87 -24.83 8.54
CA ARG A 256 -11.88 -25.59 7.27
C ARG A 256 -12.20 -24.64 6.11
N ARG A 257 -11.46 -24.75 5.00
CA ARG A 257 -11.54 -23.84 3.85
C ARG A 257 -11.26 -22.37 4.23
N GLY A 258 -10.45 -22.16 5.26
CA GLY A 258 -9.96 -20.84 5.63
C GLY A 258 -8.74 -20.44 4.82
N GLU A 259 -8.42 -19.15 4.82
CA GLU A 259 -7.37 -18.56 4.00
C GLU A 259 -6.38 -17.75 4.83
N LEU A 260 -5.09 -17.97 4.59
CA LEU A 260 -4.03 -17.04 4.99
C LEU A 260 -3.67 -16.17 3.79
N ILE A 261 -3.91 -14.87 3.89
CA ILE A 261 -3.54 -13.89 2.85
C ILE A 261 -2.27 -13.17 3.30
N VAL A 262 -1.20 -13.31 2.52
CA VAL A 262 0.11 -12.74 2.81
C VAL A 262 0.27 -11.42 2.05
N LEU A 263 0.45 -10.33 2.79
CA LEU A 263 0.68 -8.97 2.27
C LEU A 263 2.09 -8.45 2.60
N GLY A 264 2.64 -8.87 3.74
CA GLY A 264 3.98 -8.46 4.17
C GLY A 264 5.07 -9.26 3.45
N ALA A 265 5.97 -8.55 2.74
CA ALA A 265 7.13 -9.18 2.11
C ALA A 265 8.23 -9.48 3.16
N THR A 266 8.84 -10.66 3.05
CA THR A 266 9.97 -11.10 3.89
C THR A 266 10.79 -12.13 3.14
N ASP A 267 12.10 -12.17 3.42
CA ASP A 267 13.01 -13.23 2.97
C ASP A 267 12.97 -14.45 3.91
N GLU A 268 12.26 -14.36 5.04
CA GLU A 268 12.09 -15.47 5.98
C GLU A 268 11.20 -16.56 5.35
N PRO A 269 11.66 -17.81 5.23
CA PRO A 269 10.86 -18.90 4.66
C PRO A 269 9.60 -19.19 5.48
N MET A 270 8.50 -19.45 4.79
CA MET A 270 7.25 -19.92 5.40
C MET A 270 7.22 -21.45 5.34
N SER A 271 7.56 -22.12 6.46
CA SER A 271 7.58 -23.59 6.57
C SER A 271 6.21 -24.12 6.95
N LEU A 272 5.47 -24.65 5.98
CA LEU A 272 4.16 -25.26 6.15
C LEU A 272 4.22 -26.77 5.91
N SER A 273 3.54 -27.53 6.77
CA SER A 273 3.29 -28.94 6.49
C SER A 273 2.13 -29.09 5.51
N SER A 274 2.21 -30.04 4.59
CA SER A 274 1.06 -30.40 3.73
C SER A 274 -0.17 -30.81 4.54
N TYR A 275 0.01 -31.38 5.73
CA TYR A 275 -1.08 -31.72 6.66
C TYR A 275 -1.88 -30.49 7.09
N ASP A 276 -1.22 -29.33 7.28
CA ASP A 276 -1.89 -28.09 7.70
C ASP A 276 -2.89 -27.59 6.65
N LEU A 277 -2.64 -27.90 5.39
CA LEU A 277 -3.47 -27.48 4.26
C LEU A 277 -4.49 -28.56 3.84
N LEU A 278 -4.03 -29.79 3.64
CA LEU A 278 -4.78 -30.86 2.97
C LEU A 278 -6.07 -31.24 3.71
N PHE A 279 -5.99 -31.62 4.99
CA PHE A 279 -7.14 -32.17 5.73
C PHE A 279 -8.22 -31.14 6.07
N SER A 280 -7.89 -29.86 5.98
CA SER A 280 -8.84 -28.78 6.21
C SER A 280 -9.10 -27.93 4.97
N SER A 281 -8.55 -28.30 3.81
CA SER A 281 -8.65 -27.56 2.54
C SER A 281 -8.34 -26.07 2.74
N ARG A 282 -7.33 -25.76 3.51
CA ARG A 282 -6.86 -24.39 3.76
C ARG A 282 -6.03 -23.91 2.60
N SER A 283 -5.98 -22.60 2.37
CA SER A 283 -5.16 -21.98 1.34
C SER A 283 -4.22 -20.91 1.92
N VAL A 284 -3.09 -20.71 1.24
CA VAL A 284 -2.16 -19.59 1.45
C VAL A 284 -2.07 -18.84 0.15
N ILE A 285 -2.37 -17.55 0.19
CA ILE A 285 -2.52 -16.70 -1.00
C ILE A 285 -1.65 -15.46 -0.83
N GLY A 286 -0.82 -15.15 -1.82
CA GLY A 286 -0.13 -13.87 -1.91
C GLY A 286 -1.03 -12.80 -2.53
N ALA A 287 -1.04 -11.58 -1.98
CA ALA A 287 -1.75 -10.45 -2.57
C ALA A 287 -0.85 -9.21 -2.53
N LEU A 288 -0.57 -8.64 -3.70
CA LEU A 288 0.36 -7.52 -3.82
C LEU A 288 -0.32 -6.17 -3.54
N THR A 289 -1.38 -5.86 -4.27
CA THR A 289 -2.10 -4.56 -4.22
C THR A 289 -3.44 -4.70 -4.93
N GLY A 290 -4.03 -3.58 -5.38
CA GLY A 290 -5.23 -3.55 -6.21
C GLY A 290 -5.01 -2.80 -7.52
N THR A 291 -5.97 -2.88 -8.44
CA THR A 291 -5.99 -2.09 -9.67
C THR A 291 -6.38 -0.63 -9.38
N PRO A 292 -6.12 0.33 -10.29
CA PRO A 292 -6.59 1.71 -10.13
C PRO A 292 -8.10 1.81 -9.86
N ALA A 293 -8.92 0.99 -10.52
CA ALA A 293 -10.36 0.95 -10.28
C ALA A 293 -10.73 0.49 -8.85
N VAL A 294 -9.97 -0.45 -8.29
CA VAL A 294 -10.12 -0.83 -6.87
C VAL A 294 -9.63 0.29 -5.96
N GLY A 295 -8.62 1.07 -6.41
CA GLY A 295 -8.15 2.27 -5.72
C GLY A 295 -9.25 3.34 -5.60
N ASP A 296 -9.96 3.64 -6.67
CA ASP A 296 -11.13 4.54 -6.65
C ASP A 296 -12.17 4.07 -5.62
N GLN A 297 -12.43 2.76 -5.59
CA GLN A 297 -13.38 2.17 -4.64
C GLN A 297 -12.86 2.24 -3.20
N THR A 298 -11.54 2.03 -3.00
CA THR A 298 -10.90 2.15 -1.68
C THR A 298 -11.06 3.56 -1.11
N LEU A 299 -10.74 4.57 -1.92
CA LEU A 299 -10.86 5.98 -1.52
C LEU A 299 -12.32 6.36 -1.21
N LYS A 300 -13.26 5.96 -2.06
CA LYS A 300 -14.70 6.19 -1.83
C LYS A 300 -15.20 5.48 -0.57
N PHE A 301 -14.81 4.22 -0.38
CA PHE A 301 -15.19 3.45 0.81
C PHE A 301 -14.61 4.06 2.09
N SER A 302 -13.36 4.53 2.04
CA SER A 302 -12.72 5.20 3.17
C SER A 302 -13.46 6.46 3.59
N VAL A 303 -13.88 7.30 2.63
CA VAL A 303 -14.71 8.48 2.92
C VAL A 303 -16.07 8.08 3.48
N LEU A 304 -16.73 7.09 2.88
CA LEU A 304 -18.06 6.63 3.30
C LEU A 304 -18.09 6.08 4.73
N THR A 305 -17.00 5.47 5.17
CA THR A 305 -16.95 4.70 6.42
C THR A 305 -15.96 5.26 7.46
N ASP A 306 -15.40 6.44 7.21
CA ASP A 306 -14.43 7.12 8.08
C ASP A 306 -13.18 6.28 8.37
N VAL A 307 -12.72 5.48 7.41
CA VAL A 307 -11.44 4.78 7.51
C VAL A 307 -10.32 5.74 7.16
N ALA A 308 -9.40 5.95 8.11
CA ALA A 308 -8.30 6.89 7.97
C ALA A 308 -6.97 6.30 8.42
N ALA A 309 -5.89 6.68 7.74
CA ALA A 309 -4.55 6.37 8.18
C ALA A 309 -4.13 7.29 9.34
N MET A 310 -3.41 6.76 10.30
CA MET A 310 -2.69 7.57 11.29
C MET A 310 -1.40 8.06 10.64
N VAL A 311 -1.27 9.37 10.46
CA VAL A 311 -0.19 9.97 9.66
C VAL A 311 0.69 10.92 10.48
N GLU A 312 1.96 10.98 10.12
CA GLU A 312 2.91 12.00 10.53
C GLU A 312 3.49 12.64 9.26
N THR A 313 3.57 13.95 9.22
CA THR A 313 4.02 14.70 8.03
C THR A 313 5.44 15.22 8.17
N MET A 314 6.16 15.30 7.06
CA MET A 314 7.42 16.03 6.91
C MET A 314 7.45 16.72 5.53
N PRO A 315 8.13 17.87 5.39
CA PRO A 315 8.32 18.49 4.09
C PRO A 315 9.24 17.64 3.20
N LEU A 316 9.14 17.81 1.88
CA LEU A 316 9.88 17.02 0.88
C LEU A 316 11.38 16.94 1.16
N GLU A 317 12.00 18.04 1.58
CA GLU A 317 13.44 18.14 1.86
C GLU A 317 13.89 17.19 2.97
N ARG A 318 12.97 16.80 3.86
CA ARG A 318 13.21 15.86 4.95
C ARG A 318 12.82 14.41 4.60
N ALA A 319 12.65 14.10 3.32
CA ALA A 319 12.35 12.74 2.89
C ALA A 319 13.36 11.68 3.39
N PRO A 320 14.69 11.93 3.46
CA PRO A 320 15.62 10.97 4.05
C PRO A 320 15.31 10.64 5.52
N GLU A 321 14.90 11.65 6.31
CA GLU A 321 14.53 11.45 7.72
C GLU A 321 13.19 10.69 7.84
N ALA A 322 12.20 11.06 7.01
CA ALA A 322 10.91 10.38 6.97
C ALA A 322 11.08 8.89 6.61
N TYR A 323 11.92 8.59 5.62
CA TYR A 323 12.27 7.24 5.22
C TYR A 323 12.96 6.47 6.36
N ALA A 324 13.99 7.04 6.99
CA ALA A 324 14.68 6.42 8.12
C ALA A 324 13.75 6.16 9.31
N LYS A 325 12.84 7.10 9.62
CA LYS A 325 11.84 6.94 10.68
C LYS A 325 10.87 5.79 10.37
N MET A 326 10.41 5.68 9.14
CA MET A 326 9.55 4.58 8.68
C MET A 326 10.28 3.24 8.76
N MET A 327 11.51 3.14 8.23
CA MET A 327 12.31 1.91 8.22
C MET A 327 12.64 1.42 9.64
N SER A 328 12.87 2.33 10.60
CA SER A 328 13.12 1.97 12.01
C SER A 328 11.85 1.54 12.77
N GLY A 329 10.66 1.53 12.16
CA GLY A 329 9.39 1.19 12.81
C GLY A 329 8.90 2.20 13.84
N LYS A 330 9.50 3.40 13.90
CA LYS A 330 9.13 4.46 14.85
C LYS A 330 7.98 5.34 14.39
N ALA A 331 7.58 5.26 13.11
CA ALA A 331 6.42 5.97 12.60
C ALA A 331 5.11 5.43 13.20
N ARG A 332 4.15 6.31 13.46
CA ARG A 332 2.82 5.99 14.04
C ARG A 332 1.68 6.56 13.15
N PHE A 333 1.30 5.89 12.02
CA PHE A 333 1.93 4.66 11.47
C PHE A 333 2.49 4.94 10.09
N ARG A 334 2.06 6.04 9.44
CA ARG A 334 2.43 6.39 8.07
C ARG A 334 3.14 7.73 8.03
N MET A 335 4.29 7.77 7.38
CA MET A 335 4.94 9.04 7.06
C MET A 335 4.38 9.57 5.75
N VAL A 336 4.12 10.87 5.67
CA VAL A 336 3.67 11.54 4.45
C VAL A 336 4.52 12.78 4.21
N LEU A 337 5.08 12.89 3.02
CA LEU A 337 5.81 14.07 2.55
C LEU A 337 4.82 15.10 2.01
N THR A 338 5.02 16.38 2.34
CA THR A 338 4.24 17.50 1.82
C THR A 338 5.10 18.35 0.90
N MET A 339 4.50 18.83 -0.20
CA MET A 339 5.17 19.64 -1.24
C MET A 339 4.85 21.12 -1.03
N THR A 340 5.25 21.67 0.11
CA THR A 340 5.03 23.08 0.46
C THR A 340 6.22 23.96 0.10
#